data_ef4df8c2788f119e278eeced006ee0ee
#
_entry.id   ef4df8c2788f119e278eeced006ee0ee
#
_cell.length_a   1.000
_cell.length_b   1.000
_cell.length_c   1.000
_cell.angle_alpha   90.00
_cell.angle_beta   90.00
_cell.angle_gamma   90.00
#
_symmetry.space_group_name_H-M   'P 1'
#
loop_
_entity.id
_entity.type
_entity.pdbx_description
1 polymer ?
#
loop_
_entity_poly.entity_id
_entity_poly.type
_entity_poly.pdbx_seq_one_letter_code
_entity_poly.pdbx_strand_id
1 'polypeptide(L)'
;PTPLHIPHLLAAAKAGKAVLCEKPIALDMKDVEAAQAELDSVKVPVMFGFNRRFDPSFAAARAAVEAGRIGDIEQLTIIIRDPAAPPAEYIKVSGGIFRDMTIHDFDTARFFLGEIEEVYAAGQNLDPALKDTGDFDAAVVTLKAASGAVATIINNRHCSSGYDQRLEASGREGALFAENIRATTVRLSNGEVTDAQEPYLDFFLERYADAYRDELTAFIDAVNNGSPVTPTVEDGVAALVLAEAAERSARTGQTVEVEK
;
A
#
# COMPACT_ATOMS: atom_id res chain seq x y z
N PRO A 1 -8.38 11.72 -11.39
CA PRO A 1 -6.92 11.77 -11.55
C PRO A 1 -6.25 12.36 -10.31
N THR A 2 -5.10 11.82 -9.89
CA THR A 2 -4.42 12.21 -8.65
C THR A 2 -4.25 13.72 -8.45
N PRO A 3 -3.88 14.55 -9.45
CA PRO A 3 -3.76 15.99 -9.26
C PRO A 3 -5.08 16.70 -8.85
N LEU A 4 -6.22 16.02 -8.96
CA LEU A 4 -7.53 16.54 -8.59
C LEU A 4 -8.03 16.05 -7.22
N HIS A 5 -7.28 15.16 -6.53
CA HIS A 5 -7.72 14.60 -5.25
C HIS A 5 -7.92 15.69 -4.20
N ILE A 6 -6.89 16.49 -3.90
CA ILE A 6 -7.00 17.59 -2.93
C ILE A 6 -8.06 18.62 -3.34
N PRO A 7 -8.09 19.17 -4.57
CA PRO A 7 -9.14 20.10 -4.99
C PRO A 7 -10.57 19.54 -4.82
N HIS A 8 -10.80 18.29 -5.19
CA HIS A 8 -12.13 17.68 -5.07
C HIS A 8 -12.48 17.37 -3.61
N LEU A 9 -11.52 16.87 -2.82
CA LEU A 9 -11.69 16.66 -1.38
C LEU A 9 -12.12 17.95 -0.68
N LEU A 10 -11.39 19.04 -0.89
CA LEU A 10 -11.68 20.35 -0.29
C LEU A 10 -13.02 20.92 -0.76
N ALA A 11 -13.37 20.77 -2.04
CA ALA A 11 -14.66 21.21 -2.55
C ALA A 11 -15.82 20.44 -1.90
N ALA A 12 -15.72 19.13 -1.75
CA ALA A 12 -16.72 18.31 -1.09
C ALA A 12 -16.83 18.64 0.41
N ALA A 13 -15.68 18.80 1.09
CA ALA A 13 -15.63 19.17 2.50
C ALA A 13 -16.26 20.54 2.77
N LYS A 14 -15.98 21.55 1.92
CA LYS A 14 -16.63 22.88 1.97
C LYS A 14 -18.14 22.80 1.75
N ALA A 15 -18.61 21.81 1.01
CA ALA A 15 -20.05 21.52 0.85
C ALA A 15 -20.66 20.68 1.99
N GLY A 16 -19.88 20.41 3.06
CA GLY A 16 -20.34 19.64 4.22
C GLY A 16 -20.50 18.14 3.97
N LYS A 17 -19.84 17.59 2.94
CA LYS A 17 -19.93 16.18 2.58
C LYS A 17 -18.76 15.40 3.16
N ALA A 18 -19.04 14.22 3.73
CA ALA A 18 -18.01 13.24 4.03
C ALA A 18 -17.35 12.75 2.73
N VAL A 19 -16.05 12.44 2.79
CA VAL A 19 -15.26 12.13 1.59
C VAL A 19 -14.53 10.79 1.78
N LEU A 20 -14.69 9.87 0.83
CA LEU A 20 -13.77 8.77 0.59
C LEU A 20 -12.89 9.18 -0.59
N CYS A 21 -11.61 9.39 -0.35
CA CYS A 21 -10.65 9.88 -1.32
C CYS A 21 -9.68 8.75 -1.71
N GLU A 22 -9.50 8.52 -3.01
CA GLU A 22 -8.51 7.55 -3.49
C GLU A 22 -7.07 8.00 -3.21
N LYS A 23 -6.19 7.02 -3.06
CA LYS A 23 -4.74 7.22 -2.95
C LYS A 23 -4.12 7.52 -4.35
N PRO A 24 -2.92 8.15 -4.40
CA PRO A 24 -2.28 8.92 -3.34
C PRO A 24 -2.99 10.25 -3.08
N ILE A 25 -2.71 10.88 -1.95
CA ILE A 25 -3.30 12.20 -1.64
C ILE A 25 -2.90 13.24 -2.69
N ALA A 26 -1.63 13.21 -3.13
CA ALA A 26 -1.04 14.03 -4.18
C ALA A 26 0.12 13.28 -4.85
N LEU A 27 0.67 13.83 -5.94
CA LEU A 27 1.89 13.32 -6.56
C LEU A 27 3.17 13.88 -5.94
N ASP A 28 3.11 15.02 -5.24
CA ASP A 28 4.25 15.71 -4.63
C ASP A 28 3.82 16.29 -3.28
N MET A 29 4.69 16.23 -2.27
CA MET A 29 4.41 16.82 -0.96
C MET A 29 4.19 18.33 -1.01
N LYS A 30 4.74 19.04 -2.00
CA LYS A 30 4.48 20.47 -2.19
C LYS A 30 3.01 20.79 -2.40
N ASP A 31 2.25 19.90 -3.06
CA ASP A 31 0.81 20.10 -3.26
C ASP A 31 0.06 19.93 -1.94
N VAL A 32 0.52 19.02 -1.07
CA VAL A 32 -0.01 18.83 0.29
C VAL A 32 0.29 20.05 1.16
N GLU A 33 1.55 20.49 1.17
CA GLU A 33 2.01 21.66 1.94
C GLU A 33 1.26 22.94 1.54
N ALA A 34 1.05 23.14 0.22
CA ALA A 34 0.29 24.27 -0.30
C ALA A 34 -1.18 24.27 0.15
N ALA A 35 -1.76 23.09 0.39
CA ALA A 35 -3.14 22.91 0.83
C ALA A 35 -3.28 22.70 2.35
N GLN A 36 -2.19 22.63 3.12
CA GLN A 36 -2.16 22.20 4.53
C GLN A 36 -3.18 22.95 5.39
N ALA A 37 -3.19 24.29 5.33
CA ALA A 37 -4.12 25.10 6.12
C ALA A 37 -5.61 24.83 5.80
N GLU A 38 -5.92 24.50 4.53
CA GLU A 38 -7.28 24.12 4.13
C GLU A 38 -7.60 22.69 4.58
N LEU A 39 -6.67 21.75 4.46
CA LEU A 39 -6.82 20.37 4.95
C LEU A 39 -7.04 20.35 6.47
N ASP A 40 -6.26 21.11 7.25
CA ASP A 40 -6.42 21.23 8.70
C ASP A 40 -7.76 21.83 9.11
N SER A 41 -8.36 22.64 8.24
CA SER A 41 -9.67 23.27 8.48
C SER A 41 -10.86 22.34 8.22
N VAL A 42 -10.63 21.16 7.60
CA VAL A 42 -11.70 20.20 7.27
C VAL A 42 -12.34 19.66 8.55
N LYS A 43 -13.66 19.72 8.61
CA LYS A 43 -14.46 19.28 9.78
C LYS A 43 -15.36 18.07 9.48
N VAL A 44 -15.40 17.66 8.23
CA VAL A 44 -16.15 16.46 7.83
C VAL A 44 -15.27 15.21 7.87
N PRO A 45 -15.85 14.01 8.02
CA PRO A 45 -15.07 12.78 7.90
C PRO A 45 -14.40 12.67 6.53
N VAL A 46 -13.08 12.41 6.51
CA VAL A 46 -12.31 12.13 5.29
C VAL A 46 -11.55 10.84 5.50
N MET A 47 -11.84 9.83 4.68
CA MET A 47 -11.15 8.54 4.66
C MET A 47 -10.37 8.37 3.36
N PHE A 48 -9.15 7.83 3.45
CA PHE A 48 -8.35 7.52 2.27
C PHE A 48 -8.51 6.07 1.83
N GLY A 49 -8.49 5.85 0.51
CA GLY A 49 -8.67 4.57 -0.15
C GLY A 49 -7.46 3.64 -0.03
N PHE A 50 -7.04 3.27 1.18
CA PHE A 50 -6.09 2.20 1.43
C PHE A 50 -6.82 0.89 1.69
N ASN A 51 -7.44 0.37 0.65
CA ASN A 51 -8.30 -0.80 0.66
C ASN A 51 -7.66 -2.05 1.30
N ARG A 52 -6.32 -2.17 1.32
CA ARG A 52 -5.63 -3.33 1.90
C ARG A 52 -5.82 -3.46 3.40
N ARG A 53 -6.09 -2.36 4.14
CA ARG A 53 -6.48 -2.42 5.56
C ARG A 53 -7.80 -3.19 5.78
N PHE A 54 -8.63 -3.27 4.73
CA PHE A 54 -9.92 -3.97 4.73
C PHE A 54 -9.87 -5.34 4.03
N ASP A 55 -8.71 -5.76 3.51
CA ASP A 55 -8.55 -7.12 3.00
C ASP A 55 -8.75 -8.11 4.14
N PRO A 56 -9.65 -9.12 3.98
CA PRO A 56 -9.99 -10.04 5.09
C PRO A 56 -8.78 -10.73 5.71
N SER A 57 -7.77 -11.08 4.91
CA SER A 57 -6.56 -11.76 5.41
C SER A 57 -5.64 -10.78 6.14
N PHE A 58 -5.44 -9.56 5.59
CA PHE A 58 -4.58 -8.55 6.23
C PHE A 58 -5.23 -8.00 7.49
N ALA A 59 -6.54 -7.76 7.48
CA ALA A 59 -7.30 -7.35 8.67
C ALA A 59 -7.26 -8.42 9.78
N ALA A 60 -7.41 -9.69 9.42
CA ALA A 60 -7.30 -10.80 10.39
C ALA A 60 -5.88 -10.92 10.97
N ALA A 61 -4.85 -10.75 10.14
CA ALA A 61 -3.46 -10.72 10.60
C ALA A 61 -3.22 -9.54 11.56
N ARG A 62 -3.71 -8.35 11.24
CA ARG A 62 -3.62 -7.17 12.13
C ARG A 62 -4.33 -7.41 13.46
N ALA A 63 -5.55 -7.94 13.44
CA ALA A 63 -6.29 -8.27 14.65
C ALA A 63 -5.56 -9.31 15.54
N ALA A 64 -4.88 -10.28 14.92
CA ALA A 64 -4.06 -11.25 15.64
C ALA A 64 -2.83 -10.61 16.30
N VAL A 65 -2.18 -9.62 15.63
CA VAL A 65 -1.11 -8.82 16.22
C VAL A 65 -1.61 -8.03 17.42
N GLU A 66 -2.73 -7.33 17.28
CA GLU A 66 -3.35 -6.55 18.37
C GLU A 66 -3.74 -7.41 19.57
N ALA A 67 -4.12 -8.66 19.31
CA ALA A 67 -4.40 -9.64 20.34
C ALA A 67 -3.13 -10.28 20.98
N GLY A 68 -1.93 -9.82 20.58
CA GLY A 68 -0.65 -10.29 21.11
C GLY A 68 -0.27 -11.74 20.72
N ARG A 69 -0.89 -12.28 19.62
CA ARG A 69 -0.75 -13.70 19.24
C ARG A 69 0.67 -14.11 18.83
N ILE A 70 1.52 -13.15 18.46
CA ILE A 70 2.92 -13.38 18.05
C ILE A 70 3.91 -12.59 18.89
N GLY A 71 3.44 -11.93 19.97
CA GLY A 71 4.21 -10.93 20.68
C GLY A 71 4.39 -9.65 19.83
N ASP A 72 5.39 -8.82 20.17
CA ASP A 72 5.75 -7.66 19.35
C ASP A 72 6.29 -8.10 18.00
N ILE A 73 5.93 -7.39 16.93
CA ILE A 73 6.48 -7.66 15.60
C ILE A 73 7.97 -7.29 15.59
N GLU A 74 8.80 -8.21 15.17
CA GLU A 74 10.24 -8.00 14.93
C GLU A 74 10.53 -7.78 13.45
N GLN A 75 9.84 -8.52 12.56
CA GLN A 75 10.01 -8.42 11.11
C GLN A 75 8.68 -8.49 10.38
N LEU A 76 8.56 -7.69 9.31
CA LEU A 76 7.42 -7.69 8.38
C LEU A 76 7.92 -7.85 6.95
N THR A 77 7.36 -8.80 6.20
CA THR A 77 7.63 -8.96 4.77
C THR A 77 6.37 -8.75 3.97
N ILE A 78 6.44 -7.86 2.97
CA ILE A 78 5.33 -7.58 2.04
C ILE A 78 5.82 -7.88 0.63
N ILE A 79 5.12 -8.76 -0.09
CA ILE A 79 5.45 -9.14 -1.46
C ILE A 79 4.28 -8.82 -2.37
N ILE A 80 4.48 -7.84 -3.24
CA ILE A 80 3.44 -7.36 -4.15
C ILE A 80 4.01 -7.36 -5.57
N ARG A 81 3.35 -8.10 -6.48
CA ARG A 81 3.75 -8.16 -7.87
C ARG A 81 2.55 -8.07 -8.79
N ASP A 82 2.63 -7.18 -9.77
CA ASP A 82 1.62 -7.05 -10.80
C ASP A 82 1.85 -8.05 -11.93
N PRO A 83 0.81 -8.57 -12.58
CA PRO A 83 0.96 -9.54 -13.68
C PRO A 83 1.66 -8.93 -14.88
N ALA A 84 1.49 -7.64 -15.12
CA ALA A 84 2.13 -6.88 -16.19
C ALA A 84 2.32 -5.42 -15.80
N ALA A 85 3.32 -4.78 -16.39
CA ALA A 85 3.54 -3.35 -16.24
C ALA A 85 2.41 -2.55 -16.91
N PRO A 86 2.00 -1.41 -16.33
CA PRO A 86 1.08 -0.50 -17.00
C PRO A 86 1.74 0.17 -18.22
N PRO A 87 0.95 0.73 -19.15
CA PRO A 87 1.49 1.43 -20.31
C PRO A 87 2.45 2.55 -19.92
N ALA A 88 3.54 2.75 -20.70
CA ALA A 88 4.55 3.77 -20.43
C ALA A 88 3.95 5.19 -20.29
N GLU A 89 2.91 5.52 -21.05
CA GLU A 89 2.21 6.80 -20.94
C GLU A 89 1.49 6.99 -19.59
N TYR A 90 0.99 5.92 -18.98
CA TYR A 90 0.44 5.97 -17.65
C TYR A 90 1.53 6.20 -16.60
N ILE A 91 2.67 5.51 -16.73
CA ILE A 91 3.82 5.65 -15.81
C ILE A 91 4.29 7.09 -15.73
N LYS A 92 4.34 7.81 -16.85
CA LYS A 92 4.76 9.22 -16.90
C LYS A 92 3.90 10.17 -16.06
N VAL A 93 2.66 9.77 -15.75
CA VAL A 93 1.69 10.62 -15.03
C VAL A 93 1.25 10.03 -13.68
N SER A 94 1.62 8.78 -13.39
CA SER A 94 1.22 8.09 -12.16
C SER A 94 2.07 8.46 -10.94
N GLY A 95 3.21 9.11 -11.13
CA GLY A 95 4.16 9.42 -10.07
C GLY A 95 5.20 8.32 -9.80
N GLY A 96 5.27 7.29 -10.68
CA GLY A 96 6.24 6.21 -10.60
C GLY A 96 5.84 5.09 -9.62
N ILE A 97 6.69 4.06 -9.54
CA ILE A 97 6.38 2.82 -8.80
C ILE A 97 6.07 3.10 -7.32
N PHE A 98 6.79 4.02 -6.67
CA PHE A 98 6.63 4.28 -5.24
C PHE A 98 5.30 4.96 -4.89
N ARG A 99 4.80 5.87 -5.76
CA ARG A 99 3.52 6.57 -5.55
C ARG A 99 2.32 5.83 -6.11
N ASP A 100 2.53 4.98 -7.10
CA ASP A 100 1.43 4.25 -7.76
C ASP A 100 1.19 2.89 -7.11
N MET A 101 2.24 2.09 -6.94
CA MET A 101 2.20 0.70 -6.45
C MET A 101 2.60 0.60 -4.97
N THR A 102 3.83 0.97 -4.63
CA THR A 102 4.41 0.76 -3.29
C THR A 102 3.71 1.56 -2.19
N ILE A 103 2.98 2.63 -2.54
CA ILE A 103 2.28 3.46 -1.56
C ILE A 103 1.30 2.68 -0.70
N HIS A 104 0.67 1.65 -1.26
CA HIS A 104 -0.16 0.72 -0.50
C HIS A 104 0.64 -0.09 0.52
N ASP A 105 1.89 -0.43 0.18
CA ASP A 105 2.75 -1.23 1.05
C ASP A 105 3.32 -0.36 2.17
N PHE A 106 3.59 0.92 1.90
CA PHE A 106 3.96 1.88 2.93
C PHE A 106 2.84 2.07 3.95
N ASP A 107 1.61 2.23 3.50
CA ASP A 107 0.45 2.27 4.39
C ASP A 107 0.29 0.95 5.16
N THR A 108 0.43 -0.20 4.50
CA THR A 108 0.37 -1.51 5.16
C THR A 108 1.48 -1.66 6.20
N ALA A 109 2.72 -1.26 5.90
CA ALA A 109 3.82 -1.30 6.86
C ALA A 109 3.52 -0.43 8.09
N ARG A 110 3.03 0.79 7.89
CA ARG A 110 2.58 1.67 9.00
C ARG A 110 1.42 1.07 9.78
N PHE A 111 0.48 0.45 9.12
CA PHE A 111 -0.65 -0.22 9.75
C PHE A 111 -0.21 -1.33 10.72
N PHE A 112 0.87 -2.05 10.40
CA PHE A 112 1.42 -3.12 11.24
C PHE A 112 2.46 -2.63 12.26
N LEU A 113 3.36 -1.74 11.86
CA LEU A 113 4.56 -1.37 12.64
C LEU A 113 4.46 0.01 13.31
N GLY A 114 3.47 0.83 12.94
CA GLY A 114 3.40 2.23 13.37
C GLY A 114 4.36 3.13 12.60
N GLU A 115 4.97 4.11 13.27
CA GLU A 115 5.83 5.10 12.64
C GLU A 115 7.12 4.49 12.09
N ILE A 116 7.48 4.91 10.86
CA ILE A 116 8.69 4.53 10.17
C ILE A 116 9.69 5.68 10.27
N GLU A 117 10.94 5.39 10.62
CA GLU A 117 12.02 6.38 10.81
C GLU A 117 13.07 6.35 9.70
N GLU A 118 13.31 5.20 9.07
CA GLU A 118 14.32 5.08 8.03
C GLU A 118 13.79 4.28 6.84
N VAL A 119 14.18 4.70 5.63
CA VAL A 119 13.86 4.04 4.36
C VAL A 119 15.13 3.82 3.56
N TYR A 120 15.39 2.58 3.13
CA TYR A 120 16.35 2.26 2.10
C TYR A 120 15.63 1.57 0.94
N ALA A 121 15.85 2.02 -0.28
CA ALA A 121 15.24 1.45 -1.47
C ALA A 121 16.27 1.20 -2.56
N ALA A 122 16.18 0.04 -3.21
CA ALA A 122 16.89 -0.28 -4.44
C ALA A 122 15.85 -0.53 -5.55
N GLY A 123 15.89 0.30 -6.58
CA GLY A 123 15.04 0.18 -7.76
C GLY A 123 15.81 -0.37 -8.95
N GLN A 124 15.11 -1.07 -9.85
CA GLN A 124 15.66 -1.51 -11.14
C GLN A 124 14.70 -1.14 -12.28
N ASN A 125 15.24 -1.06 -13.50
CA ASN A 125 14.44 -0.96 -14.72
C ASN A 125 15.08 -1.88 -15.78
N LEU A 126 14.54 -3.09 -15.88
CA LEU A 126 15.02 -4.14 -16.79
C LEU A 126 14.04 -4.38 -17.94
N ASP A 127 12.81 -3.86 -17.87
CA ASP A 127 11.83 -3.95 -18.94
C ASP A 127 12.20 -2.99 -20.09
N PRO A 128 12.49 -3.52 -21.29
CA PRO A 128 12.80 -2.67 -22.46
C PRO A 128 11.69 -1.68 -22.81
N ALA A 129 10.42 -2.02 -22.53
CA ALA A 129 9.26 -1.15 -22.81
C ALA A 129 9.19 0.05 -21.86
N LEU A 130 9.82 -0.03 -20.70
CA LEU A 130 9.82 1.02 -19.67
C LEU A 130 11.13 1.79 -19.58
N LYS A 131 12.14 1.41 -20.34
CA LYS A 131 13.52 1.93 -20.24
C LYS A 131 13.60 3.47 -20.31
N ASP A 132 12.77 4.09 -21.15
CA ASP A 132 12.78 5.53 -21.37
C ASP A 132 11.80 6.31 -20.48
N THR A 133 11.13 5.64 -19.54
CA THR A 133 10.20 6.31 -18.62
C THR A 133 10.89 7.02 -17.46
N GLY A 134 12.14 6.65 -17.16
CA GLY A 134 12.88 7.14 -16.00
C GLY A 134 12.39 6.58 -14.65
N ASP A 135 11.41 5.67 -14.67
CA ASP A 135 10.86 4.99 -13.51
C ASP A 135 11.49 3.60 -13.32
N PHE A 136 11.10 2.90 -12.27
CA PHE A 136 11.50 1.53 -11.96
C PHE A 136 10.39 0.54 -12.34
N ASP A 137 10.78 -0.65 -12.79
CA ASP A 137 9.87 -1.80 -13.03
C ASP A 137 9.80 -2.75 -11.83
N ALA A 138 10.78 -2.67 -10.94
CA ALA A 138 10.77 -3.37 -9.67
C ALA A 138 11.57 -2.61 -8.61
N ALA A 139 11.25 -2.87 -7.34
CA ALA A 139 11.96 -2.31 -6.21
C ALA A 139 11.98 -3.26 -5.01
N VAL A 140 13.05 -3.17 -4.23
CA VAL A 140 13.14 -3.73 -2.88
C VAL A 140 13.33 -2.57 -1.91
N VAL A 141 12.48 -2.51 -0.90
CA VAL A 141 12.53 -1.44 0.11
C VAL A 141 12.70 -2.06 1.49
N THR A 142 13.61 -1.52 2.26
CA THR A 142 13.75 -1.82 3.69
C THR A 142 13.29 -0.61 4.49
N LEU A 143 12.41 -0.84 5.46
CA LEU A 143 11.91 0.17 6.38
C LEU A 143 12.35 -0.19 7.80
N LYS A 144 12.69 0.82 8.61
CA LYS A 144 12.91 0.65 10.04
C LYS A 144 11.90 1.48 10.81
N ALA A 145 11.14 0.81 11.65
CA ALA A 145 10.13 1.44 12.51
C ALA A 145 10.75 2.04 13.77
N ALA A 146 10.05 3.00 14.38
CA ALA A 146 10.43 3.60 15.66
C ALA A 146 10.54 2.57 16.80
N SER A 147 9.83 1.46 16.71
CA SER A 147 9.96 0.32 17.63
C SER A 147 11.28 -0.46 17.48
N GLY A 148 12.02 -0.24 16.40
CA GLY A 148 13.18 -1.02 15.99
C GLY A 148 12.87 -2.21 15.08
N ALA A 149 11.59 -2.53 14.85
CA ALA A 149 11.18 -3.55 13.89
C ALA A 149 11.56 -3.18 12.46
N VAL A 150 11.82 -4.18 11.62
CA VAL A 150 12.24 -3.98 10.23
C VAL A 150 11.21 -4.58 9.28
N ALA A 151 10.86 -3.83 8.23
CA ALA A 151 10.06 -4.35 7.13
C ALA A 151 10.87 -4.46 5.83
N THR A 152 10.54 -5.48 5.03
CA THR A 152 11.00 -5.62 3.64
C THR A 152 9.80 -5.65 2.72
N ILE A 153 9.81 -4.76 1.72
CA ILE A 153 8.82 -4.69 0.65
C ILE A 153 9.49 -5.14 -0.65
N ILE A 154 8.84 -6.05 -1.38
CA ILE A 154 9.32 -6.56 -2.67
C ILE A 154 8.24 -6.26 -3.71
N ASN A 155 8.50 -5.30 -4.57
CA ASN A 155 7.61 -4.93 -5.67
C ASN A 155 8.18 -5.34 -7.02
N ASN A 156 7.30 -5.78 -7.93
CA ASN A 156 7.67 -6.05 -9.31
C ASN A 156 6.44 -5.88 -10.21
N ARG A 157 6.61 -5.22 -11.36
CA ARG A 157 5.56 -5.05 -12.38
C ARG A 157 5.49 -6.24 -13.36
N HIS A 158 6.10 -7.37 -13.00
CA HIS A 158 6.11 -8.60 -13.80
C HIS A 158 5.92 -9.80 -12.90
N CYS A 159 4.80 -10.51 -13.07
CA CYS A 159 4.52 -11.76 -12.37
C CYS A 159 3.71 -12.70 -13.25
N SER A 160 4.39 -13.67 -13.87
CA SER A 160 3.76 -14.62 -14.78
C SER A 160 2.72 -15.54 -14.12
N SER A 161 2.72 -15.61 -12.79
CA SER A 161 1.76 -16.41 -12.01
C SER A 161 0.49 -15.66 -11.60
N GLY A 162 0.29 -14.41 -12.08
CA GLY A 162 -0.84 -13.58 -11.73
C GLY A 162 -0.51 -12.48 -10.71
N TYR A 163 -1.52 -11.86 -10.12
CA TYR A 163 -1.39 -10.76 -9.16
C TYR A 163 -0.98 -11.30 -7.78
N ASP A 164 0.32 -11.23 -7.45
CA ASP A 164 0.89 -11.81 -6.23
C ASP A 164 0.86 -10.81 -5.07
N GLN A 165 0.11 -11.13 -4.03
CA GLN A 165 -0.18 -10.25 -2.88
C GLN A 165 -0.05 -11.03 -1.59
N ARG A 166 1.08 -10.90 -0.88
CA ARG A 166 1.39 -11.69 0.33
C ARG A 166 1.99 -10.83 1.43
N LEU A 167 1.73 -11.23 2.67
CA LEU A 167 2.29 -10.60 3.86
C LEU A 167 2.71 -11.68 4.88
N GLU A 168 3.87 -11.47 5.50
CA GLU A 168 4.35 -12.25 6.64
C GLU A 168 4.74 -11.29 7.76
N ALA A 169 4.22 -11.53 8.97
CA ALA A 169 4.62 -10.82 10.19
C ALA A 169 5.17 -11.83 11.19
N SER A 170 6.38 -11.62 11.68
CA SER A 170 7.01 -12.49 12.68
C SER A 170 7.40 -11.71 13.92
N GLY A 171 7.20 -12.33 15.06
CA GLY A 171 7.59 -11.86 16.37
C GLY A 171 8.14 -13.00 17.20
N ARG A 172 8.51 -12.69 18.43
CA ARG A 172 9.18 -13.68 19.31
C ARG A 172 8.32 -14.90 19.65
N GLU A 173 7.00 -14.76 19.64
CA GLU A 173 6.07 -15.80 20.05
C GLU A 173 5.41 -16.54 18.89
N GLY A 174 5.69 -16.12 17.64
CA GLY A 174 5.13 -16.78 16.46
C GLY A 174 5.22 -15.95 15.18
N ALA A 175 4.58 -16.45 14.13
CA ALA A 175 4.48 -15.74 12.85
C ALA A 175 3.07 -15.88 12.26
N LEU A 176 2.68 -14.89 11.46
CA LEU A 176 1.43 -14.82 10.70
C LEU A 176 1.75 -14.76 9.22
N PHE A 177 1.02 -15.54 8.42
CA PHE A 177 1.18 -15.60 6.98
C PHE A 177 -0.17 -15.30 6.32
N ALA A 178 -0.26 -14.18 5.61
CA ALA A 178 -1.36 -13.90 4.72
C ALA A 178 -0.97 -14.34 3.31
N GLU A 179 -1.38 -15.57 2.97
CA GLU A 179 -1.16 -16.16 1.66
C GLU A 179 -2.01 -15.48 0.59
N ASN A 180 -1.58 -15.57 -0.67
CA ASN A 180 -2.36 -15.02 -1.77
C ASN A 180 -3.59 -15.89 -2.11
N ILE A 181 -4.57 -15.26 -2.76
CA ILE A 181 -5.84 -15.89 -3.13
C ILE A 181 -5.77 -16.44 -4.56
N ARG A 182 -6.34 -17.64 -4.74
CA ARG A 182 -6.57 -18.30 -6.03
C ARG A 182 -8.07 -18.50 -6.25
N ALA A 183 -8.47 -18.71 -7.50
CA ALA A 183 -9.86 -18.98 -7.82
C ALA A 183 -10.36 -20.29 -7.18
N THR A 184 -9.48 -21.30 -7.05
CA THR A 184 -9.79 -22.58 -6.40
C THR A 184 -8.63 -23.03 -5.50
N THR A 185 -8.91 -24.01 -4.63
CA THR A 185 -7.91 -24.68 -3.78
C THR A 185 -7.41 -25.99 -4.38
N VAL A 186 -7.78 -26.31 -5.63
CA VAL A 186 -7.40 -27.57 -6.29
C VAL A 186 -5.88 -27.63 -6.49
N ARG A 187 -5.31 -28.78 -6.13
CA ARG A 187 -3.89 -29.10 -6.31
C ARG A 187 -3.77 -30.36 -7.17
N LEU A 188 -2.90 -30.33 -8.18
CA LEU A 188 -2.64 -31.45 -9.07
C LEU A 188 -1.32 -32.13 -8.68
N SER A 189 -1.38 -33.44 -8.48
CA SER A 189 -0.17 -34.29 -8.40
C SER A 189 -0.33 -35.48 -9.36
N ASN A 190 0.64 -35.68 -10.22
CA ASN A 190 0.69 -36.78 -11.20
C ASN A 190 2.16 -37.19 -11.46
N GLY A 191 2.45 -37.89 -12.53
CA GLY A 191 3.80 -38.32 -12.89
C GLY A 191 4.73 -37.17 -13.36
N GLU A 192 4.22 -35.99 -13.60
CA GLU A 192 4.98 -34.85 -14.14
C GLU A 192 5.14 -33.72 -13.11
N VAL A 193 4.13 -33.48 -12.27
CA VAL A 193 4.10 -32.38 -11.31
C VAL A 193 3.61 -32.85 -9.95
N THR A 194 4.08 -32.20 -8.89
CA THR A 194 3.60 -32.40 -7.51
C THR A 194 3.12 -31.08 -6.95
N ASP A 195 1.90 -31.05 -6.39
CA ASP A 195 1.30 -29.90 -5.70
C ASP A 195 1.12 -28.66 -6.61
N ALA A 196 0.94 -28.85 -7.90
CA ALA A 196 0.71 -27.75 -8.83
C ALA A 196 -0.68 -27.13 -8.60
N GLN A 197 -0.75 -25.83 -8.66
CA GLN A 197 -1.96 -25.04 -8.47
C GLN A 197 -2.21 -24.14 -9.67
N GLU A 198 -3.46 -23.68 -9.80
CA GLU A 198 -3.80 -22.62 -10.75
C GLU A 198 -3.03 -21.32 -10.43
N PRO A 199 -2.82 -20.42 -11.41
CA PRO A 199 -2.30 -19.08 -11.18
C PRO A 199 -3.09 -18.31 -10.13
N TYR A 200 -2.51 -17.27 -9.59
CA TYR A 200 -3.23 -16.29 -8.77
C TYR A 200 -4.32 -15.59 -9.59
N LEU A 201 -5.24 -14.89 -8.91
CA LEU A 201 -6.23 -14.03 -9.56
C LEU A 201 -5.52 -13.03 -10.49
N ASP A 202 -6.24 -12.62 -11.54
CA ASP A 202 -5.61 -11.86 -12.61
C ASP A 202 -5.16 -10.46 -12.19
N PHE A 203 -6.04 -9.70 -11.52
CA PHE A 203 -5.69 -8.33 -11.15
C PHE A 203 -6.42 -7.83 -9.89
N PHE A 204 -6.22 -6.54 -9.55
CA PHE A 204 -6.66 -5.96 -8.28
C PHE A 204 -8.19 -5.97 -8.09
N LEU A 205 -8.98 -5.79 -9.15
CA LEU A 205 -10.44 -5.76 -9.03
C LEU A 205 -11.00 -7.09 -8.52
N GLU A 206 -10.44 -8.20 -8.99
CA GLU A 206 -10.85 -9.53 -8.53
C GLU A 206 -10.25 -9.84 -7.15
N ARG A 207 -8.95 -9.58 -6.97
CA ARG A 207 -8.23 -9.89 -5.73
C ARG A 207 -8.76 -9.11 -4.53
N TYR A 208 -9.17 -7.85 -4.73
CA TYR A 208 -9.59 -6.95 -3.66
C TYR A 208 -11.08 -6.59 -3.68
N ALA A 209 -11.92 -7.37 -4.38
CA ALA A 209 -13.36 -7.11 -4.44
C ALA A 209 -14.00 -6.99 -3.05
N ASP A 210 -13.63 -7.91 -2.14
CA ASP A 210 -14.11 -7.87 -0.74
C ASP A 210 -13.56 -6.67 0.01
N ALA A 211 -12.27 -6.37 -0.15
CA ALA A 211 -11.63 -5.23 0.51
C ALA A 211 -12.28 -3.89 0.12
N TYR A 212 -12.57 -3.66 -1.16
CA TYR A 212 -13.27 -2.45 -1.62
C TYR A 212 -14.70 -2.35 -1.07
N ARG A 213 -15.42 -3.47 -1.03
CA ARG A 213 -16.76 -3.51 -0.44
C ARG A 213 -16.71 -3.17 1.06
N ASP A 214 -15.78 -3.78 1.79
CA ASP A 214 -15.66 -3.65 3.23
C ASP A 214 -15.14 -2.26 3.62
N GLU A 215 -14.23 -1.67 2.82
CA GLU A 215 -13.79 -0.28 2.92
C GLU A 215 -14.98 0.70 2.78
N LEU A 216 -15.76 0.56 1.72
CA LEU A 216 -16.93 1.43 1.49
C LEU A 216 -17.97 1.25 2.59
N THR A 217 -18.21 0.03 3.05
CA THR A 217 -19.13 -0.26 4.15
C THR A 217 -18.66 0.39 5.44
N ALA A 218 -17.38 0.25 5.80
CA ALA A 218 -16.79 0.86 6.99
C ALA A 218 -16.90 2.40 6.95
N PHE A 219 -16.65 3.01 5.79
CA PHE A 219 -16.82 4.45 5.60
C PHE A 219 -18.28 4.89 5.83
N ILE A 220 -19.25 4.22 5.20
CA ILE A 220 -20.66 4.54 5.32
C ILE A 220 -21.13 4.38 6.77
N ASP A 221 -20.74 3.30 7.44
CA ASP A 221 -21.11 3.01 8.82
C ASP A 221 -20.52 4.06 9.77
N ALA A 222 -19.25 4.43 9.59
CA ALA A 222 -18.61 5.45 10.41
C ALA A 222 -19.31 6.81 10.25
N VAL A 223 -19.62 7.23 9.02
CA VAL A 223 -20.36 8.48 8.75
C VAL A 223 -21.75 8.46 9.38
N ASN A 224 -22.51 7.38 9.24
CA ASN A 224 -23.85 7.26 9.78
C ASN A 224 -23.89 7.24 11.32
N ASN A 225 -22.86 6.65 11.94
CA ASN A 225 -22.78 6.52 13.39
C ASN A 225 -22.01 7.67 14.06
N GLY A 226 -21.43 8.59 13.29
CA GLY A 226 -20.57 9.65 13.81
C GLY A 226 -19.26 9.15 14.44
N SER A 227 -18.78 7.98 14.01
CA SER A 227 -17.53 7.39 14.47
C SER A 227 -16.34 7.94 13.68
N PRO A 228 -15.11 7.94 14.25
CA PRO A 228 -13.90 8.25 13.49
C PRO A 228 -13.74 7.34 12.27
N VAL A 229 -13.24 7.91 11.18
CA VAL A 229 -12.87 7.17 9.96
C VAL A 229 -11.37 6.89 9.94
N THR A 230 -10.98 5.77 9.36
CA THR A 230 -9.57 5.39 9.14
C THR A 230 -9.50 4.51 7.89
N PRO A 231 -8.47 4.65 7.03
CA PRO A 231 -7.28 5.56 7.10
C PRO A 231 -7.65 7.05 6.98
N THR A 232 -6.87 7.90 7.65
CA THR A 232 -7.09 9.35 7.72
C THR A 232 -6.33 10.12 6.64
N VAL A 233 -6.46 11.47 6.64
CA VAL A 233 -5.63 12.37 5.82
C VAL A 233 -4.15 12.21 6.21
N GLU A 234 -3.86 12.11 7.49
CA GLU A 234 -2.50 11.93 8.02
C GLU A 234 -1.88 10.61 7.54
N ASP A 235 -2.66 9.53 7.45
CA ASP A 235 -2.21 8.26 6.86
C ASP A 235 -1.85 8.44 5.37
N GLY A 236 -2.68 9.20 4.64
CA GLY A 236 -2.43 9.53 3.23
C GLY A 236 -1.15 10.34 3.03
N VAL A 237 -0.92 11.33 3.87
CA VAL A 237 0.30 12.16 3.87
C VAL A 237 1.52 11.31 4.22
N ALA A 238 1.46 10.54 5.30
CA ALA A 238 2.57 9.71 5.75
C ALA A 238 3.00 8.66 4.70
N ALA A 239 2.03 8.06 3.99
CA ALA A 239 2.34 7.14 2.91
C ALA A 239 3.06 7.84 1.73
N LEU A 240 2.68 9.09 1.40
CA LEU A 240 3.36 9.89 0.38
C LEU A 240 4.77 10.30 0.80
N VAL A 241 4.99 10.68 2.07
CA VAL A 241 6.32 10.97 2.63
C VAL A 241 7.25 9.76 2.46
N LEU A 242 6.76 8.55 2.78
CA LEU A 242 7.53 7.32 2.58
C LEU A 242 7.82 7.03 1.11
N ALA A 243 6.87 7.33 0.21
CA ALA A 243 7.08 7.16 -1.22
C ALA A 243 8.17 8.10 -1.76
N GLU A 244 8.22 9.35 -1.31
CA GLU A 244 9.28 10.32 -1.67
C GLU A 244 10.63 9.92 -1.07
N ALA A 245 10.66 9.47 0.18
CA ALA A 245 11.86 8.96 0.83
C ALA A 245 12.43 7.74 0.09
N ALA A 246 11.57 6.80 -0.33
CA ALA A 246 11.97 5.63 -1.10
C ALA A 246 12.50 6.00 -2.49
N GLU A 247 11.86 6.94 -3.18
CA GLU A 247 12.36 7.42 -4.46
C GLU A 247 13.73 8.10 -4.31
N ARG A 248 13.90 8.97 -3.33
CA ARG A 248 15.17 9.63 -3.02
C ARG A 248 16.26 8.58 -2.70
N SER A 249 15.92 7.58 -1.88
CA SER A 249 16.83 6.48 -1.56
C SER A 249 17.24 5.67 -2.79
N ALA A 250 16.29 5.26 -3.62
CA ALA A 250 16.56 4.47 -4.82
C ALA A 250 17.43 5.22 -5.84
N ARG A 251 17.31 6.54 -5.92
CA ARG A 251 18.10 7.37 -6.84
C ARG A 251 19.50 7.70 -6.31
N THR A 252 19.65 7.81 -4.99
CA THR A 252 20.92 8.21 -4.37
C THR A 252 21.74 7.01 -3.86
N GLY A 253 21.10 5.84 -3.66
CA GLY A 253 21.72 4.66 -3.03
C GLY A 253 21.97 4.85 -1.53
N GLN A 254 21.33 5.83 -0.89
CA GLN A 254 21.52 6.14 0.52
C GLN A 254 20.25 5.82 1.33
N THR A 255 20.42 5.47 2.60
CA THR A 255 19.30 5.46 3.56
C THR A 255 18.80 6.88 3.76
N VAL A 256 17.49 7.03 3.86
CA VAL A 256 16.81 8.31 4.08
C VAL A 256 16.10 8.26 5.41
N GLU A 257 16.39 9.23 6.28
CA GLU A 257 15.61 9.47 7.49
C GLU A 257 14.27 10.10 7.11
N VAL A 258 13.20 9.63 7.74
CA VAL A 258 11.84 10.14 7.52
C VAL A 258 11.62 11.31 8.44
N GLU A 259 11.44 12.50 7.86
CA GLU A 259 11.10 13.71 8.62
C GLU A 259 9.68 13.60 9.18
N LYS A 260 9.52 13.97 10.48
CA LYS A 260 8.22 13.93 11.18
C LYS A 260 7.39 15.15 10.88
#